data_2f64bbe7cbbbd4aaedeb4dc6e5bfc522
#
_entry.id   2f64bbe7cbbbd4aaedeb4dc6e5bfc522
#
_cell.length_a   1.000
_cell.length_b   1.000
_cell.length_c   1.000
_cell.angle_alpha   90.00
_cell.angle_beta   90.00
_cell.angle_gamma   90.00
#
_symmetry.space_group_name_H-M   'P 1'
#
loop_
_entity.id
_entity.type
_entity.pdbx_description
1 polymer ?
#
loop_
_entity_poly.entity_id
_entity_poly.type
_entity_poly.pdbx_seq_one_letter_code
_entity_poly.pdbx_strand_id
1 'polypeptide(L)'
;MVRLLDDPVPFLDHPDAEVRRLAISACVASGLTDESVAGVARLAGEDVDGAVRAMAAEALGGAGQRAVAVLDALRSDDDPRVHEAVATAYGELKHGEAVPWLIEMAAGDGDRASREAAVAALGAIGDGAALPVLLDLVADAPPQVRRRAVVALTVFDDSAVEPALRNAARDRNPSVREAAEMVVGRQPD
;
A
#
# COMPACT_ATOMS: atom_id res chain seq x y z
N MET A 1 -33.04 -3.52 17.99
CA MET A 1 -32.00 -2.50 17.81
C MET A 1 -30.81 -3.23 17.24
N VAL A 2 -30.49 -3.03 15.94
CA VAL A 2 -29.37 -3.63 15.26
C VAL A 2 -28.09 -3.06 15.88
N ARG A 3 -27.13 -3.91 16.24
CA ARG A 3 -25.83 -3.47 16.71
C ARG A 3 -24.85 -3.47 15.53
N LEU A 4 -24.02 -2.46 15.43
CA LEU A 4 -23.04 -2.30 14.36
C LEU A 4 -22.16 -3.54 14.17
N LEU A 5 -21.81 -4.23 15.25
CA LEU A 5 -20.97 -5.44 15.18
C LEU A 5 -21.75 -6.70 14.74
N ASP A 6 -23.08 -6.72 14.90
CA ASP A 6 -23.92 -7.85 14.51
C ASP A 6 -24.31 -7.78 13.02
N ASP A 7 -24.55 -6.56 12.52
CA ASP A 7 -24.89 -6.27 11.12
C ASP A 7 -24.34 -4.88 10.74
N PRO A 8 -23.12 -4.78 10.21
CA PRO A 8 -22.47 -3.50 9.92
C PRO A 8 -22.99 -2.81 8.65
N VAL A 9 -23.54 -3.56 7.68
CA VAL A 9 -23.87 -3.02 6.35
C VAL A 9 -24.80 -1.81 6.39
N PRO A 10 -25.91 -1.77 7.19
CA PRO A 10 -26.77 -0.60 7.27
C PRO A 10 -26.07 0.67 7.79
N PHE A 11 -24.95 0.54 8.49
CA PHE A 11 -24.19 1.67 9.02
C PHE A 11 -23.21 2.27 8.01
N LEU A 12 -23.00 1.63 6.85
CA LEU A 12 -22.23 2.22 5.75
C LEU A 12 -22.90 3.48 5.18
N ASP A 13 -24.20 3.67 5.39
CA ASP A 13 -24.97 4.85 4.98
C ASP A 13 -25.17 5.88 6.11
N HIS A 14 -24.49 5.71 7.25
CA HIS A 14 -24.67 6.59 8.39
C HIS A 14 -24.16 8.02 8.08
N PRO A 15 -24.88 9.10 8.52
CA PRO A 15 -24.47 10.48 8.26
C PRO A 15 -23.10 10.84 8.86
N ASP A 16 -22.73 10.23 9.98
CA ASP A 16 -21.46 10.46 10.65
C ASP A 16 -20.35 9.61 10.01
N ALA A 17 -19.27 10.26 9.55
CA ALA A 17 -18.12 9.62 8.92
C ALA A 17 -17.40 8.62 9.85
N GLU A 18 -17.33 8.89 11.16
CA GLU A 18 -16.76 7.98 12.15
C GLU A 18 -17.53 6.66 12.19
N VAL A 19 -18.85 6.73 12.17
CA VAL A 19 -19.70 5.53 12.17
C VAL A 19 -19.54 4.75 10.87
N ARG A 20 -19.43 5.43 9.72
CA ARG A 20 -19.14 4.75 8.45
C ARG A 20 -17.79 4.03 8.48
N ARG A 21 -16.75 4.66 9.03
CA ARG A 21 -15.41 4.02 9.20
C ARG A 21 -15.48 2.80 10.13
N LEU A 22 -16.20 2.90 11.25
CA LEU A 22 -16.41 1.76 12.14
C LEU A 22 -17.20 0.64 11.45
N ALA A 23 -18.15 0.97 10.59
CA ALA A 23 -18.89 -0.01 9.80
C ALA A 23 -17.99 -0.73 8.79
N ILE A 24 -17.12 -0.01 8.09
CA ILE A 24 -16.12 -0.61 7.20
C ILE A 24 -15.22 -1.60 7.98
N SER A 25 -14.68 -1.17 9.14
CA SER A 25 -13.86 -2.04 9.99
C SER A 25 -14.62 -3.30 10.45
N ALA A 26 -15.89 -3.17 10.81
CA ALA A 26 -16.73 -4.28 11.21
C ALA A 26 -17.01 -5.24 10.03
N CYS A 27 -17.23 -4.72 8.82
CA CYS A 27 -17.36 -5.54 7.61
C CYS A 27 -16.08 -6.37 7.35
N VAL A 28 -14.91 -5.77 7.49
CA VAL A 28 -13.62 -6.47 7.34
C VAL A 28 -13.47 -7.56 8.41
N ALA A 29 -13.76 -7.23 9.67
CA ALA A 29 -13.62 -8.17 10.79
C ALA A 29 -14.57 -9.37 10.69
N SER A 30 -15.77 -9.16 10.12
CA SER A 30 -16.78 -10.23 9.92
C SER A 30 -16.55 -11.05 8.65
N GLY A 31 -15.60 -10.64 7.82
CA GLY A 31 -15.38 -11.19 6.48
C GLY A 31 -16.26 -10.49 5.43
N LEU A 32 -15.63 -10.00 4.38
CA LEU A 32 -16.31 -9.26 3.31
C LEU A 32 -17.26 -10.15 2.50
N THR A 33 -18.57 -9.90 2.64
CA THR A 33 -19.63 -10.49 1.81
C THR A 33 -19.80 -9.68 0.52
N ASP A 34 -20.53 -10.20 -0.47
CA ASP A 34 -20.81 -9.45 -1.71
C ASP A 34 -21.56 -8.14 -1.45
N GLU A 35 -22.48 -8.14 -0.47
CA GLU A 35 -23.22 -6.95 -0.08
C GLU A 35 -22.32 -5.90 0.59
N SER A 36 -21.47 -6.31 1.54
CA SER A 36 -20.53 -5.40 2.19
C SER A 36 -19.48 -4.87 1.22
N VAL A 37 -18.98 -5.69 0.28
CA VAL A 37 -18.06 -5.24 -0.78
C VAL A 37 -18.70 -4.17 -1.65
N ALA A 38 -19.97 -4.33 -2.05
CA ALA A 38 -20.69 -3.32 -2.83
C ALA A 38 -20.83 -1.99 -2.07
N GLY A 39 -21.20 -2.05 -0.78
CA GLY A 39 -21.32 -0.87 0.07
C GLY A 39 -19.98 -0.17 0.30
N VAL A 40 -18.92 -0.93 0.57
CA VAL A 40 -17.55 -0.41 0.75
C VAL A 40 -17.02 0.19 -0.57
N ALA A 41 -17.25 -0.47 -1.71
CA ALA A 41 -16.87 0.05 -3.03
C ALA A 41 -17.54 1.39 -3.36
N ARG A 42 -18.82 1.54 -3.01
CA ARG A 42 -19.53 2.82 -3.15
C ARG A 42 -18.89 3.90 -2.27
N LEU A 43 -18.60 3.61 -1.00
CA LEU A 43 -17.93 4.57 -0.11
C LEU A 43 -16.53 4.95 -0.63
N ALA A 44 -15.78 4.01 -1.17
CA ALA A 44 -14.47 4.29 -1.75
C ALA A 44 -14.54 5.32 -2.88
N GLY A 45 -15.57 5.24 -3.75
CA GLY A 45 -15.70 6.13 -4.91
C GLY A 45 -16.49 7.43 -4.65
N GLU A 46 -17.37 7.47 -3.67
CA GLU A 46 -18.38 8.52 -3.57
C GLU A 46 -18.41 9.27 -2.23
N ASP A 47 -17.72 8.78 -1.19
CA ASP A 47 -17.77 9.43 0.12
C ASP A 47 -17.14 10.83 0.08
N VAL A 48 -17.79 11.80 0.70
CA VAL A 48 -17.27 13.18 0.79
C VAL A 48 -16.04 13.29 1.68
N ASP A 49 -15.88 12.36 2.64
CA ASP A 49 -14.74 12.32 3.55
C ASP A 49 -13.63 11.44 2.97
N GLY A 50 -12.47 12.05 2.65
CA GLY A 50 -11.30 11.33 2.10
C GLY A 50 -10.77 10.23 3.03
N ALA A 51 -10.94 10.34 4.36
CA ALA A 51 -10.55 9.28 5.28
C ALA A 51 -11.48 8.06 5.20
N VAL A 52 -12.75 8.25 4.88
CA VAL A 52 -13.69 7.16 4.61
C VAL A 52 -13.34 6.50 3.28
N ARG A 53 -13.06 7.29 2.21
CA ARG A 53 -12.63 6.74 0.92
C ARG A 53 -11.34 5.93 1.05
N ALA A 54 -10.35 6.46 1.77
CA ALA A 54 -9.08 5.75 2.00
C ALA A 54 -9.29 4.42 2.75
N MET A 55 -10.03 4.43 3.85
CA MET A 55 -10.34 3.22 4.61
C MET A 55 -11.12 2.19 3.78
N ALA A 56 -12.04 2.64 2.94
CA ALA A 56 -12.79 1.78 2.03
C ALA A 56 -11.87 1.17 0.95
N ALA A 57 -10.95 1.96 0.39
CA ALA A 57 -9.97 1.47 -0.58
C ALA A 57 -9.04 0.40 0.04
N GLU A 58 -8.56 0.61 1.28
CA GLU A 58 -7.77 -0.37 2.01
C GLU A 58 -8.55 -1.67 2.25
N ALA A 59 -9.79 -1.57 2.71
CA ALA A 59 -10.66 -2.72 2.94
C ALA A 59 -10.89 -3.55 1.66
N LEU A 60 -10.95 -2.91 0.50
CA LEU A 60 -11.11 -3.56 -0.79
C LEU A 60 -9.89 -4.44 -1.20
N GLY A 61 -8.72 -4.24 -0.63
CA GLY A 61 -7.58 -5.16 -0.78
C GLY A 61 -7.95 -6.60 -0.43
N GLY A 62 -8.74 -6.79 0.63
CA GLY A 62 -9.27 -8.10 1.03
C GLY A 62 -10.40 -8.66 0.17
N ALA A 63 -10.97 -7.89 -0.77
CA ALA A 63 -12.09 -8.31 -1.61
C ALA A 63 -11.67 -9.08 -2.88
N GLY A 64 -10.38 -9.22 -3.15
CA GLY A 64 -9.85 -9.91 -4.32
C GLY A 64 -10.13 -9.15 -5.63
N GLN A 65 -10.17 -9.87 -6.75
CA GLN A 65 -10.30 -9.29 -8.09
C GLN A 65 -11.57 -8.43 -8.29
N ARG A 66 -12.60 -8.59 -7.44
CA ARG A 66 -13.83 -7.78 -7.49
C ARG A 66 -13.58 -6.29 -7.23
N ALA A 67 -12.50 -5.96 -6.53
CA ALA A 67 -12.16 -4.59 -6.15
C ALA A 67 -11.36 -3.84 -7.22
N VAL A 68 -10.71 -4.52 -8.15
CA VAL A 68 -9.72 -3.92 -9.06
C VAL A 68 -10.29 -2.73 -9.83
N ALA A 69 -11.48 -2.86 -10.41
CA ALA A 69 -12.08 -1.77 -11.19
C ALA A 69 -12.35 -0.49 -10.36
N VAL A 70 -12.71 -0.66 -9.07
CA VAL A 70 -12.91 0.48 -8.16
C VAL A 70 -11.57 1.09 -7.77
N LEU A 71 -10.57 0.27 -7.43
CA LEU A 71 -9.22 0.74 -7.11
C LEU A 71 -8.58 1.47 -8.29
N ASP A 72 -8.81 1.00 -9.53
CA ASP A 72 -8.32 1.68 -10.74
C ASP A 72 -8.93 3.08 -10.92
N ALA A 73 -10.21 3.25 -10.60
CA ALA A 73 -10.85 4.57 -10.64
C ALA A 73 -10.29 5.53 -9.58
N LEU A 74 -9.85 5.01 -8.43
CA LEU A 74 -9.29 5.80 -7.32
C LEU A 74 -7.84 6.27 -7.55
N ARG A 75 -7.18 5.84 -8.60
CA ARG A 75 -5.82 6.33 -8.96
C ARG A 75 -5.78 7.84 -9.23
N SER A 76 -6.91 8.46 -9.51
CA SER A 76 -7.05 9.91 -9.75
C SER A 76 -7.72 10.66 -8.61
N ASP A 77 -7.85 10.07 -7.43
CA ASP A 77 -8.40 10.76 -6.25
C ASP A 77 -7.45 11.90 -5.81
N ASP A 78 -8.00 13.03 -5.36
CA ASP A 78 -7.21 14.17 -4.92
C ASP A 78 -6.58 13.98 -3.53
N ASP A 79 -7.02 12.98 -2.76
CA ASP A 79 -6.55 12.76 -1.39
C ASP A 79 -5.37 11.78 -1.38
N PRO A 80 -4.17 12.19 -0.91
CA PRO A 80 -3.00 11.31 -0.87
C PRO A 80 -3.21 10.07 0.02
N ARG A 81 -4.11 10.13 1.01
CA ARG A 81 -4.46 8.96 1.83
C ARG A 81 -5.15 7.87 1.02
N VAL A 82 -5.93 8.27 0.01
CA VAL A 82 -6.57 7.33 -0.92
C VAL A 82 -5.51 6.67 -1.80
N HIS A 83 -4.54 7.43 -2.31
CA HIS A 83 -3.41 6.86 -3.08
C HIS A 83 -2.61 5.86 -2.25
N GLU A 84 -2.30 6.17 -0.98
CA GLU A 84 -1.63 5.25 -0.05
C GLU A 84 -2.41 3.94 0.10
N ALA A 85 -3.72 4.04 0.34
CA ALA A 85 -4.61 2.89 0.51
C ALA A 85 -4.71 2.04 -0.77
N VAL A 86 -4.85 2.69 -1.94
CA VAL A 86 -4.90 2.00 -3.25
C VAL A 86 -3.60 1.26 -3.52
N ALA A 87 -2.44 1.89 -3.25
CA ALA A 87 -1.14 1.23 -3.41
C ALA A 87 -1.02 0.00 -2.50
N THR A 88 -1.45 0.13 -1.24
CA THR A 88 -1.47 -0.99 -0.28
C THR A 88 -2.36 -2.13 -0.79
N ALA A 89 -3.59 -1.82 -1.23
CA ALA A 89 -4.52 -2.80 -1.76
C ALA A 89 -3.97 -3.54 -3.00
N TYR A 90 -3.30 -2.84 -3.91
CA TYR A 90 -2.65 -3.48 -5.06
C TYR A 90 -1.51 -4.43 -4.65
N GLY A 91 -0.76 -4.08 -3.61
CA GLY A 91 0.26 -4.96 -3.04
C GLY A 91 -0.35 -6.25 -2.47
N GLU A 92 -1.44 -6.16 -1.73
CA GLU A 92 -2.18 -7.30 -1.18
C GLU A 92 -2.78 -8.19 -2.27
N LEU A 93 -3.35 -7.59 -3.31
CA LEU A 93 -3.91 -8.27 -4.46
C LEU A 93 -2.84 -8.86 -5.40
N LYS A 94 -1.58 -8.47 -5.25
CA LYS A 94 -0.48 -8.74 -6.20
C LYS A 94 -0.86 -8.37 -7.63
N HIS A 95 -1.49 -7.20 -7.79
CA HIS A 95 -2.04 -6.74 -9.07
C HIS A 95 -0.94 -6.17 -9.97
N GLY A 96 -0.40 -7.01 -10.86
CA GLY A 96 0.74 -6.65 -11.73
C GLY A 96 0.47 -5.49 -12.69
N GLU A 97 -0.78 -5.30 -13.14
CA GLU A 97 -1.14 -4.19 -14.04
C GLU A 97 -1.02 -2.80 -13.38
N ALA A 98 -0.93 -2.76 -12.04
CA ALA A 98 -0.70 -1.51 -11.31
C ALA A 98 0.79 -1.10 -11.27
N VAL A 99 1.72 -1.96 -11.63
CA VAL A 99 3.17 -1.73 -11.50
C VAL A 99 3.62 -0.42 -12.16
N PRO A 100 3.21 -0.04 -13.37
CA PRO A 100 3.61 1.25 -13.95
C PRO A 100 3.19 2.45 -13.09
N TRP A 101 1.95 2.48 -12.59
CA TRP A 101 1.45 3.55 -11.73
C TRP A 101 2.18 3.58 -10.37
N LEU A 102 2.47 2.41 -9.79
CA LEU A 102 3.25 2.31 -8.55
C LEU A 102 4.70 2.80 -8.73
N ILE A 103 5.32 2.55 -9.88
CA ILE A 103 6.66 3.05 -10.22
C ILE A 103 6.64 4.59 -10.27
N GLU A 104 5.67 5.20 -10.96
CA GLU A 104 5.53 6.66 -11.03
C GLU A 104 5.33 7.27 -9.65
N MET A 105 4.47 6.67 -8.81
CA MET A 105 4.23 7.12 -7.44
C MET A 105 5.48 7.00 -6.56
N ALA A 106 6.20 5.89 -6.64
CA ALA A 106 7.41 5.66 -5.84
C ALA A 106 8.54 6.63 -6.18
N ALA A 107 8.72 6.94 -7.48
CA ALA A 107 9.76 7.84 -7.99
C ALA A 107 9.42 9.32 -7.84
N GLY A 108 8.12 9.67 -7.77
CA GLY A 108 7.66 11.07 -7.76
C GLY A 108 7.99 11.83 -6.48
N ASP A 109 7.69 13.15 -6.51
CA ASP A 109 7.86 14.06 -5.36
C ASP A 109 6.60 14.20 -4.49
N GLY A 110 5.67 13.24 -4.61
CA GLY A 110 4.40 13.22 -3.90
C GLY A 110 4.52 12.98 -2.40
N ASP A 111 3.39 12.75 -1.75
CA ASP A 111 3.34 12.45 -0.32
C ASP A 111 4.23 11.26 0.06
N ARG A 112 4.94 11.41 1.17
CA ARG A 112 5.89 10.40 1.64
C ARG A 112 5.22 9.05 1.92
N ALA A 113 4.06 9.04 2.55
CA ALA A 113 3.37 7.80 2.92
C ALA A 113 2.92 7.05 1.68
N SER A 114 2.37 7.75 0.68
CA SER A 114 2.01 7.20 -0.62
C SER A 114 3.23 6.58 -1.33
N ARG A 115 4.39 7.26 -1.30
CA ARG A 115 5.65 6.71 -1.86
C ARG A 115 6.10 5.44 -1.15
N GLU A 116 6.06 5.43 0.19
CA GLU A 116 6.43 4.26 0.99
C GLU A 116 5.48 3.07 0.71
N ALA A 117 4.17 3.33 0.56
CA ALA A 117 3.17 2.33 0.21
C ALA A 117 3.42 1.75 -1.20
N ALA A 118 3.72 2.62 -2.18
CA ALA A 118 4.04 2.20 -3.54
C ALA A 118 5.28 1.29 -3.58
N VAL A 119 6.36 1.65 -2.87
CA VAL A 119 7.57 0.81 -2.77
C VAL A 119 7.27 -0.53 -2.11
N ALA A 120 6.44 -0.55 -1.06
CA ALA A 120 6.03 -1.80 -0.42
C ALA A 120 5.20 -2.69 -1.37
N ALA A 121 4.27 -2.08 -2.11
CA ALA A 121 3.44 -2.78 -3.09
C ALA A 121 4.28 -3.37 -4.24
N LEU A 122 5.25 -2.62 -4.77
CA LEU A 122 6.19 -3.11 -5.78
C LEU A 122 6.97 -4.35 -5.29
N GLY A 123 7.43 -4.33 -4.04
CA GLY A 123 8.05 -5.48 -3.41
C GLY A 123 7.09 -6.65 -3.22
N ALA A 124 5.84 -6.40 -2.80
CA ALA A 124 4.84 -7.45 -2.60
C ALA A 124 4.41 -8.11 -3.93
N ILE A 125 4.30 -7.34 -5.01
CA ILE A 125 3.98 -7.83 -6.36
C ILE A 125 5.17 -8.62 -6.92
N GLY A 126 6.40 -8.11 -6.78
CA GLY A 126 7.62 -8.79 -7.21
C GLY A 126 7.81 -8.83 -8.72
N ASP A 127 7.20 -7.91 -9.47
CA ASP A 127 7.40 -7.81 -10.92
C ASP A 127 8.77 -7.21 -11.25
N GLY A 128 9.53 -7.87 -12.14
CA GLY A 128 10.88 -7.45 -12.53
C GLY A 128 10.97 -6.03 -13.10
N ALA A 129 9.90 -5.50 -13.65
CA ALA A 129 9.83 -4.11 -14.13
C ALA A 129 10.04 -3.07 -13.00
N ALA A 130 9.80 -3.45 -11.74
CA ALA A 130 10.04 -2.59 -10.59
C ALA A 130 11.51 -2.53 -10.15
N LEU A 131 12.35 -3.48 -10.54
CA LEU A 131 13.72 -3.58 -10.06
C LEU A 131 14.56 -2.31 -10.31
N PRO A 132 14.57 -1.69 -11.50
CA PRO A 132 15.36 -0.49 -11.74
C PRO A 132 15.01 0.65 -10.78
N VAL A 133 13.74 0.98 -10.61
CA VAL A 133 13.32 2.06 -9.70
C VAL A 133 13.65 1.74 -8.24
N LEU A 134 13.53 0.49 -7.80
CA LEU A 134 13.88 0.09 -6.44
C LEU A 134 15.39 0.22 -6.16
N LEU A 135 16.25 -0.08 -7.15
CA LEU A 135 17.70 0.14 -7.08
C LEU A 135 18.05 1.63 -6.99
N ASP A 136 17.36 2.47 -7.75
CA ASP A 136 17.55 3.93 -7.67
C ASP A 136 17.09 4.47 -6.32
N LEU A 137 15.92 4.03 -5.84
CA LEU A 137 15.36 4.47 -4.58
C LEU A 137 16.20 4.05 -3.37
N VAL A 138 16.81 2.88 -3.36
CA VAL A 138 17.69 2.48 -2.25
C VAL A 138 18.96 3.31 -2.19
N ALA A 139 19.40 3.88 -3.31
CA ALA A 139 20.61 4.71 -3.40
C ALA A 139 20.34 6.18 -3.01
N ASP A 140 19.29 6.79 -3.56
CA ASP A 140 19.06 8.24 -3.48
C ASP A 140 17.59 8.63 -3.28
N ALA A 141 17.01 8.23 -2.16
CA ALA A 141 15.68 8.65 -1.73
C ALA A 141 15.70 9.14 -0.27
N PRO A 142 14.61 9.72 0.26
CA PRO A 142 14.49 9.95 1.71
C PRO A 142 14.70 8.67 2.52
N PRO A 143 15.26 8.75 3.75
CA PRO A 143 15.66 7.56 4.52
C PRO A 143 14.57 6.51 4.69
N GLN A 144 13.33 6.92 4.87
CA GLN A 144 12.18 6.01 5.04
C GLN A 144 11.90 5.23 3.75
N VAL A 145 11.97 5.91 2.60
CA VAL A 145 11.79 5.28 1.28
C VAL A 145 12.97 4.34 0.99
N ARG A 146 14.24 4.77 1.25
CA ARG A 146 15.41 3.89 1.12
C ARG A 146 15.27 2.62 1.95
N ARG A 147 14.86 2.77 3.23
CA ARG A 147 14.61 1.62 4.11
C ARG A 147 13.54 0.68 3.54
N ARG A 148 12.47 1.23 2.98
CA ARG A 148 11.41 0.43 2.37
C ARG A 148 11.90 -0.28 1.11
N ALA A 149 12.74 0.39 0.29
CA ALA A 149 13.35 -0.19 -0.90
C ALA A 149 14.30 -1.35 -0.56
N VAL A 150 15.07 -1.25 0.55
CA VAL A 150 15.87 -2.38 1.06
C VAL A 150 15.00 -3.63 1.24
N VAL A 151 13.84 -3.50 1.89
CA VAL A 151 12.93 -4.62 2.11
C VAL A 151 12.32 -5.10 0.79
N ALA A 152 11.89 -4.18 -0.08
CA ALA A 152 11.30 -4.53 -1.37
C ALA A 152 12.27 -5.29 -2.29
N LEU A 153 13.58 -4.98 -2.23
CA LEU A 153 14.60 -5.65 -3.06
C LEU A 153 14.80 -7.12 -2.68
N THR A 154 14.40 -7.56 -1.49
CA THR A 154 14.64 -8.94 -1.02
C THR A 154 13.92 -10.02 -1.82
N VAL A 155 12.92 -9.67 -2.61
CA VAL A 155 12.13 -10.62 -3.41
C VAL A 155 12.70 -10.85 -4.81
N PHE A 156 13.70 -10.04 -5.21
CA PHE A 156 14.29 -10.09 -6.55
C PHE A 156 15.57 -10.91 -6.55
N ASP A 157 15.64 -11.90 -7.44
CA ASP A 157 16.85 -12.69 -7.70
C ASP A 157 17.60 -12.09 -8.90
N ASP A 158 18.35 -11.02 -8.63
CA ASP A 158 19.15 -10.31 -9.63
C ASP A 158 20.51 -9.95 -9.07
N SER A 159 21.54 -10.03 -9.92
CA SER A 159 22.94 -9.76 -9.54
C SER A 159 23.20 -8.34 -9.03
N ALA A 160 22.35 -7.36 -9.35
CA ALA A 160 22.45 -5.99 -8.88
C ALA A 160 21.92 -5.82 -7.43
N VAL A 161 21.11 -6.74 -6.94
CA VAL A 161 20.46 -6.62 -5.61
C VAL A 161 21.48 -6.72 -4.48
N GLU A 162 22.31 -7.75 -4.48
CA GLU A 162 23.30 -7.97 -3.40
C GLU A 162 24.26 -6.78 -3.22
N PRO A 163 24.88 -6.21 -4.27
CA PRO A 163 25.70 -5.01 -4.15
C PRO A 163 24.93 -3.80 -3.60
N ALA A 164 23.69 -3.59 -4.02
CA ALA A 164 22.85 -2.49 -3.53
C ALA A 164 22.56 -2.63 -2.04
N LEU A 165 22.20 -3.83 -1.57
CA LEU A 165 21.95 -4.12 -0.16
C LEU A 165 23.21 -3.99 0.69
N ARG A 166 24.36 -4.43 0.21
CA ARG A 166 25.67 -4.23 0.89
C ARG A 166 26.04 -2.76 1.00
N ASN A 167 25.71 -1.94 0.00
CA ASN A 167 25.91 -0.50 0.07
C ASN A 167 24.95 0.13 1.09
N ALA A 168 23.67 -0.27 1.13
CA ALA A 168 22.69 0.17 2.11
C ALA A 168 23.08 -0.20 3.55
N ALA A 169 23.82 -1.29 3.78
CA ALA A 169 24.41 -1.64 5.09
C ALA A 169 25.47 -0.64 5.57
N ARG A 170 25.89 0.31 4.72
CA ARG A 170 26.79 1.43 5.07
C ARG A 170 26.07 2.78 4.96
N ASP A 171 24.75 2.80 4.89
CA ASP A 171 23.97 4.03 4.76
C ASP A 171 24.23 5.01 5.91
N ARG A 172 24.19 6.30 5.60
CA ARG A 172 24.30 7.38 6.61
C ARG A 172 23.19 7.34 7.67
N ASN A 173 22.01 6.79 7.34
CA ASN A 173 20.88 6.69 8.26
C ASN A 173 20.86 5.33 8.98
N PRO A 174 20.80 5.30 10.34
CA PRO A 174 20.85 4.06 11.11
C PRO A 174 19.72 3.07 10.76
N SER A 175 18.49 3.55 10.53
CA SER A 175 17.36 2.66 10.24
C SER A 175 17.45 1.98 8.88
N VAL A 176 18.16 2.59 7.91
CA VAL A 176 18.45 1.97 6.61
C VAL A 176 19.53 0.90 6.77
N ARG A 177 20.62 1.23 7.54
CA ARG A 177 21.68 0.23 7.83
C ARG A 177 21.12 -1.00 8.52
N GLU A 178 20.33 -0.80 9.59
CA GLU A 178 19.71 -1.91 10.33
C GLU A 178 18.84 -2.80 9.43
N ALA A 179 18.03 -2.20 8.55
CA ALA A 179 17.22 -2.96 7.61
C ALA A 179 18.09 -3.78 6.64
N ALA A 180 19.17 -3.20 6.11
CA ALA A 180 20.07 -3.89 5.21
C ALA A 180 20.87 -4.98 5.93
N GLU A 181 21.38 -4.72 7.13
CA GLU A 181 22.11 -5.71 7.95
C GLU A 181 21.26 -6.94 8.31
N MET A 182 19.95 -6.75 8.51
CA MET A 182 19.03 -7.87 8.73
C MET A 182 18.93 -8.80 7.51
N VAL A 183 19.13 -8.25 6.31
CA VAL A 183 19.02 -9.00 5.06
C VAL A 183 20.36 -9.65 4.67
N VAL A 184 21.47 -8.89 4.66
CA VAL A 184 22.77 -9.37 4.19
C VAL A 184 23.67 -9.90 5.30
N GLY A 185 23.25 -9.81 6.56
CA GLY A 185 24.06 -10.07 7.73
C GLY A 185 24.94 -8.87 8.11
N ARG A 186 25.29 -8.77 9.40
CA ARG A 186 26.14 -7.68 9.90
C ARG A 186 27.55 -7.83 9.28
N GLN A 187 28.01 -6.80 8.59
CA GLN A 187 29.38 -6.76 8.09
C GLN A 187 30.34 -6.63 9.30
N PRO A 188 31.43 -7.40 9.39
CA PRO A 188 32.47 -7.15 10.38
C PRO A 188 33.13 -5.78 10.11
N ASP A 189 33.39 -5.02 11.18
CA ASP A 189 34.11 -3.73 11.15
C ASP A 189 35.53 -3.89 10.59
#